data_41795140c41f5e3dc7a5b2ee9326a201
#
_entry.id   41795140c41f5e3dc7a5b2ee9326a201
#
_cell.length_a   1.000
_cell.length_b   1.000
_cell.length_c   1.000
_cell.angle_alpha   90.00
_cell.angle_beta   90.00
_cell.angle_gamma   90.00
#
_symmetry.space_group_name_H-M   'P 1'
#
loop_
_entity.id
_entity.type
_entity.pdbx_description
1 polymer ?
#
loop_
_entity_poly.entity_id
_entity_poly.type
_entity_poly.pdbx_seq_one_letter_code
_entity_poly.pdbx_strand_id
1 'polypeptide(L)'
;MARDLLTVCLPPTPPGGVTAAIAAAMAPYDYDFEEQPGGPAWQGEWDSWHVYGGHDGDGFPVSPADEADPRLIFEPTLPNGAVRQRTPSRWDGGPRALLDFDAARAPVAARAAEHWRAWQEFTEGFPPAVPFDVFAERARQDLAGYPVARARADYYGQPLITAANDSAEVCGLFPRLTDPLHHFRGTRAEFIRRETAQVVPTNHLLTLDGQWIDGTVEDWGRRIGRSGDYHLFADAYLENLPGDCLVVRLRFHS
;
A
#
# COMPACT_ATOMS: atom_id res chain seq x y z
N MET A 1 -8.53 -15.31 -10.58
CA MET A 1 -8.49 -13.97 -11.18
C MET A 1 -8.50 -12.98 -10.05
N ALA A 2 -7.44 -12.19 -9.92
CA ALA A 2 -7.27 -11.27 -8.81
C ALA A 2 -7.97 -9.93 -9.10
N ARG A 3 -8.58 -9.33 -8.08
CA ARG A 3 -9.05 -7.94 -8.12
C ARG A 3 -8.11 -7.14 -7.24
N ASP A 4 -7.52 -6.10 -7.80
CA ASP A 4 -6.59 -5.27 -7.05
C ASP A 4 -6.93 -3.78 -7.17
N LEU A 5 -6.24 -2.93 -6.41
CA LEU A 5 -6.45 -1.50 -6.36
C LEU A 5 -5.26 -0.77 -6.98
N LEU A 6 -5.57 0.22 -7.79
CA LEU A 6 -4.62 1.11 -8.46
C LEU A 6 -4.92 2.56 -8.09
N THR A 7 -3.91 3.32 -7.75
CA THR A 7 -3.97 4.78 -7.66
C THR A 7 -3.47 5.37 -8.99
N VAL A 8 -4.31 6.13 -9.67
CA VAL A 8 -3.99 6.80 -10.95
C VAL A 8 -3.78 8.28 -10.71
N CYS A 9 -2.68 8.81 -11.21
CA CYS A 9 -2.39 10.23 -11.21
C CYS A 9 -2.60 10.80 -12.63
N LEU A 10 -3.41 11.86 -12.73
CA LEU A 10 -3.73 12.50 -14.01
C LEU A 10 -3.39 14.00 -13.96
N PRO A 11 -3.07 14.61 -15.09
CA PRO A 11 -2.97 16.07 -15.18
C PRO A 11 -4.32 16.73 -14.83
N PRO A 12 -4.34 18.03 -14.58
CA PRO A 12 -5.58 18.76 -14.37
C PRO A 12 -6.58 18.46 -15.47
N THR A 13 -7.73 17.94 -15.10
CA THR A 13 -8.77 17.46 -16.04
C THR A 13 -10.14 17.94 -15.57
N PRO A 14 -10.95 18.54 -16.43
CA PRO A 14 -12.30 18.96 -16.07
C PRO A 14 -13.18 17.75 -15.77
N PRO A 15 -14.21 17.87 -14.90
CA PRO A 15 -15.03 16.74 -14.44
C PRO A 15 -15.59 15.87 -15.58
N GLY A 16 -16.08 16.46 -16.67
CA GLY A 16 -16.61 15.72 -17.82
C GLY A 16 -15.56 14.98 -18.65
N GLY A 17 -14.27 15.21 -18.42
CA GLY A 17 -13.15 14.56 -19.13
C GLY A 17 -12.47 13.44 -18.33
N VAL A 18 -12.81 13.26 -17.06
CA VAL A 18 -12.06 12.38 -16.15
C VAL A 18 -12.06 10.92 -16.63
N THR A 19 -13.21 10.37 -17.00
CA THR A 19 -13.32 8.98 -17.49
C THR A 19 -12.46 8.75 -18.74
N ALA A 20 -12.47 9.70 -19.68
CA ALA A 20 -11.65 9.61 -20.88
C ALA A 20 -10.15 9.72 -20.56
N ALA A 21 -9.77 10.59 -19.62
CA ALA A 21 -8.38 10.73 -19.18
C ALA A 21 -7.87 9.45 -18.49
N ILE A 22 -8.70 8.82 -17.62
CA ILE A 22 -8.38 7.52 -17.02
C ILE A 22 -8.19 6.46 -18.11
N ALA A 23 -9.15 6.35 -19.03
CA ALA A 23 -9.09 5.37 -20.12
C ALA A 23 -7.81 5.53 -20.97
N ALA A 24 -7.44 6.77 -21.29
CA ALA A 24 -6.21 7.05 -22.02
C ALA A 24 -4.94 6.68 -21.25
N ALA A 25 -4.89 6.96 -19.94
CA ALA A 25 -3.76 6.61 -19.10
C ALA A 25 -3.63 5.09 -18.89
N MET A 26 -4.75 4.38 -18.84
CA MET A 26 -4.82 2.92 -18.64
C MET A 26 -4.56 2.12 -19.92
N ALA A 27 -4.84 2.69 -21.10
CA ALA A 27 -4.78 1.97 -22.38
C ALA A 27 -3.46 1.20 -22.66
N PRO A 28 -2.24 1.72 -22.34
CA PRO A 28 -0.99 1.00 -22.58
C PRO A 28 -0.84 -0.31 -21.80
N TYR A 29 -1.69 -0.52 -20.78
CA TYR A 29 -1.64 -1.64 -19.83
C TYR A 29 -2.78 -2.65 -20.03
N ASP A 30 -3.64 -2.43 -21.04
CA ASP A 30 -4.74 -3.33 -21.40
C ASP A 30 -4.18 -4.64 -21.99
N TYR A 31 -4.71 -5.78 -21.58
CA TYR A 31 -4.34 -7.09 -22.17
C TYR A 31 -4.62 -7.18 -23.66
N ASP A 32 -5.67 -6.50 -24.12
CA ASP A 32 -6.10 -6.49 -25.53
C ASP A 32 -5.53 -5.29 -26.32
N PHE A 33 -4.58 -4.54 -25.75
CA PHE A 33 -3.99 -3.38 -26.41
C PHE A 33 -3.17 -3.79 -27.62
N GLU A 34 -3.56 -3.31 -28.80
CA GLU A 34 -2.80 -3.50 -30.03
C GLU A 34 -1.68 -2.45 -30.12
N GLU A 35 -0.42 -2.89 -30.09
CA GLU A 35 0.73 -2.00 -30.28
C GLU A 35 0.66 -1.29 -31.64
N GLN A 36 0.67 0.04 -31.60
CA GLN A 36 0.81 0.85 -32.81
C GLN A 36 2.27 1.21 -33.04
N PRO A 37 2.75 1.31 -34.31
CA PRO A 37 4.11 1.73 -34.59
C PRO A 37 4.41 3.10 -33.95
N GLY A 38 5.40 3.13 -33.02
CA GLY A 38 5.78 4.34 -32.29
C GLY A 38 4.89 4.68 -31.08
N GLY A 39 3.92 3.82 -30.74
CA GLY A 39 3.13 3.90 -29.52
C GLY A 39 3.86 3.35 -28.28
N PRO A 40 3.27 3.47 -27.08
CA PRO A 40 3.81 2.88 -25.87
C PRO A 40 3.85 1.34 -26.00
N ALA A 41 4.86 0.72 -25.38
CA ALA A 41 4.99 -0.74 -25.34
C ALA A 41 3.83 -1.34 -24.52
N TRP A 42 3.28 -2.45 -25.01
CA TRP A 42 2.25 -3.20 -24.28
C TRP A 42 2.84 -3.86 -23.03
N GLN A 43 2.11 -3.81 -21.90
CA GLN A 43 2.54 -4.36 -20.62
C GLN A 43 1.58 -5.38 -20.03
N GLY A 44 0.29 -5.34 -20.38
CA GLY A 44 -0.69 -6.38 -20.03
C GLY A 44 -0.96 -6.53 -18.54
N GLU A 45 -1.48 -5.49 -17.90
CA GLU A 45 -1.74 -5.50 -16.46
C GLU A 45 -3.22 -5.68 -16.10
N TRP A 46 -4.15 -5.40 -17.01
CA TRP A 46 -5.58 -5.43 -16.71
C TRP A 46 -6.44 -5.82 -17.93
N ASP A 47 -7.63 -6.38 -17.67
CA ASP A 47 -8.70 -6.66 -18.64
C ASP A 47 -9.94 -5.79 -18.42
N SER A 48 -10.17 -5.32 -17.20
CA SER A 48 -11.29 -4.45 -16.86
C SER A 48 -10.97 -3.58 -15.65
N TRP A 49 -11.51 -2.37 -15.63
CA TRP A 49 -11.36 -1.45 -14.50
C TRP A 49 -12.62 -0.60 -14.29
N HIS A 50 -12.73 -0.03 -13.10
CA HIS A 50 -13.74 0.98 -12.75
C HIS A 50 -13.26 1.84 -11.59
N VAL A 51 -13.82 3.06 -11.48
CA VAL A 51 -13.53 3.94 -10.36
C VAL A 51 -14.07 3.33 -9.07
N TYR A 52 -13.22 3.24 -8.07
CA TYR A 52 -13.55 2.62 -6.80
C TYR A 52 -12.59 3.03 -5.69
N GLY A 53 -13.07 3.79 -4.72
CA GLY A 53 -12.24 4.27 -3.61
C GLY A 53 -11.87 3.24 -2.56
N GLY A 54 -12.39 2.03 -2.64
CA GLY A 54 -12.22 0.97 -1.66
C GLY A 54 -13.54 0.46 -1.09
N HIS A 55 -13.49 -0.39 -0.06
CA HIS A 55 -14.68 -0.81 0.69
C HIS A 55 -15.26 0.38 1.49
N ASP A 56 -16.43 0.18 2.10
CA ASP A 56 -17.12 1.24 2.86
C ASP A 56 -16.15 1.97 3.80
N GLY A 57 -15.91 3.25 3.54
CA GLY A 57 -15.02 4.10 4.31
C GLY A 57 -13.59 4.27 3.79
N ASP A 58 -13.19 3.57 2.73
CA ASP A 58 -11.79 3.57 2.25
C ASP A 58 -11.46 4.69 1.23
N GLY A 59 -12.42 5.51 0.83
CA GLY A 59 -12.16 6.68 -0.04
C GLY A 59 -11.22 7.69 0.61
N PHE A 60 -10.70 8.62 -0.19
CA PHE A 60 -9.90 9.72 0.33
C PHE A 60 -10.75 10.64 1.21
N PRO A 61 -10.28 11.01 2.41
CA PRO A 61 -10.94 12.05 3.21
C PRO A 61 -10.84 13.40 2.51
N VAL A 62 -11.88 14.19 2.68
CA VAL A 62 -11.99 15.58 2.17
C VAL A 62 -12.52 16.44 3.31
N SER A 63 -12.03 17.67 3.42
CA SER A 63 -12.54 18.63 4.40
C SER A 63 -14.03 18.87 4.18
N PRO A 64 -14.85 18.98 5.24
CA PRO A 64 -16.27 19.34 5.12
C PRO A 64 -16.51 20.64 4.34
N ALA A 65 -15.56 21.57 4.35
CA ALA A 65 -15.64 22.82 3.59
C ALA A 65 -15.57 22.60 2.07
N ASP A 66 -14.90 21.53 1.64
CA ASP A 66 -14.63 21.23 0.23
C ASP A 66 -15.55 20.12 -0.33
N GLU A 67 -16.41 19.51 0.47
CA GLU A 67 -17.28 18.40 0.06
C GLU A 67 -18.21 18.70 -1.13
N ALA A 68 -18.50 19.97 -1.37
CA ALA A 68 -19.34 20.41 -2.49
C ALA A 68 -18.55 20.73 -3.76
N ASP A 69 -17.22 20.55 -3.77
CA ASP A 69 -16.41 20.85 -4.95
C ASP A 69 -16.74 19.87 -6.09
N PRO A 70 -17.16 20.38 -7.28
CA PRO A 70 -17.60 19.55 -8.39
C PRO A 70 -16.46 18.74 -9.05
N ARG A 71 -15.22 18.99 -8.67
CA ARG A 71 -14.04 18.23 -9.17
C ARG A 71 -13.80 16.95 -8.38
N LEU A 72 -14.47 16.76 -7.23
CA LEU A 72 -14.40 15.52 -6.47
C LEU A 72 -15.09 14.38 -7.23
N ILE A 73 -14.48 13.20 -7.17
CA ILE A 73 -14.87 12.04 -7.98
C ILE A 73 -15.49 10.98 -7.06
N PHE A 74 -16.70 10.56 -7.40
CA PHE A 74 -17.38 9.43 -6.79
C PHE A 74 -18.17 8.67 -7.86
N GLU A 75 -17.95 7.37 -7.96
CA GLU A 75 -18.72 6.51 -8.86
C GLU A 75 -19.85 5.82 -8.09
N PRO A 76 -21.11 6.25 -8.30
CA PRO A 76 -22.25 5.72 -7.54
C PRO A 76 -22.69 4.34 -7.99
N THR A 77 -22.27 3.87 -9.18
CA THR A 77 -22.76 2.63 -9.76
C THR A 77 -21.60 1.71 -10.12
N LEU A 78 -21.61 0.51 -9.55
CA LEU A 78 -20.65 -0.53 -9.91
C LEU A 78 -20.97 -1.16 -11.28
N PRO A 79 -20.00 -1.80 -11.95
CA PRO A 79 -20.22 -2.46 -13.25
C PRO A 79 -21.33 -3.51 -13.25
N ASN A 80 -21.64 -4.13 -12.12
CA ASN A 80 -22.73 -5.08 -11.95
C ASN A 80 -24.11 -4.42 -11.70
N GLY A 81 -24.18 -3.08 -11.78
CA GLY A 81 -25.40 -2.31 -11.55
C GLY A 81 -25.73 -2.03 -10.07
N ALA A 82 -24.92 -2.52 -9.12
CA ALA A 82 -25.13 -2.22 -7.71
C ALA A 82 -24.84 -0.74 -7.42
N VAL A 83 -25.73 -0.12 -6.65
CA VAL A 83 -25.60 1.29 -6.25
C VAL A 83 -24.76 1.37 -4.97
N ARG A 84 -23.74 2.21 -5.00
CA ARG A 84 -22.91 2.55 -3.84
C ARG A 84 -23.48 3.76 -3.14
N GLN A 85 -23.42 3.75 -1.83
CA GLN A 85 -23.64 4.95 -1.01
C GLN A 85 -22.29 5.55 -0.62
N ARG A 86 -22.13 6.85 -0.84
CA ARG A 86 -20.92 7.56 -0.43
C ARG A 86 -20.88 7.69 1.09
N THR A 87 -19.79 7.28 1.69
CA THR A 87 -19.50 7.61 3.09
C THR A 87 -19.28 9.13 3.20
N PRO A 88 -19.88 9.83 4.16
CA PRO A 88 -19.64 11.26 4.36
C PRO A 88 -18.15 11.58 4.41
N SER A 89 -17.77 12.69 3.80
CA SER A 89 -16.37 13.17 3.70
C SER A 89 -15.38 12.18 3.04
N ARG A 90 -15.87 11.20 2.25
CA ARG A 90 -15.04 10.23 1.53
C ARG A 90 -15.33 10.21 0.04
N TRP A 91 -14.28 10.23 -0.78
CA TRP A 91 -14.37 10.32 -2.23
C TRP A 91 -13.41 9.33 -2.90
N ASP A 92 -13.76 8.88 -4.10
CA ASP A 92 -12.92 7.94 -4.87
C ASP A 92 -11.69 8.65 -5.48
N GLY A 93 -11.71 9.99 -5.55
CA GLY A 93 -10.63 10.81 -6.06
C GLY A 93 -10.98 12.27 -6.16
N GLY A 94 -10.06 13.05 -6.72
CA GLY A 94 -10.20 14.49 -6.94
C GLY A 94 -8.85 15.17 -7.11
N PRO A 95 -8.83 16.51 -7.21
CA PRO A 95 -7.59 17.28 -7.15
C PRO A 95 -6.81 17.00 -5.87
N ARG A 96 -5.49 16.82 -6.00
CA ARG A 96 -4.61 16.50 -4.86
C ARG A 96 -4.81 17.47 -3.68
N ALA A 97 -4.99 18.77 -3.95
CA ALA A 97 -5.15 19.77 -2.91
C ALA A 97 -6.47 19.66 -2.10
N LEU A 98 -7.47 18.94 -2.61
CA LEU A 98 -8.74 18.70 -1.91
C LEU A 98 -8.73 17.41 -1.08
N LEU A 99 -7.77 16.52 -1.32
CA LEU A 99 -7.65 15.24 -0.63
C LEU A 99 -6.82 15.41 0.64
N ASP A 100 -7.45 15.15 1.79
CA ASP A 100 -6.82 15.30 3.11
C ASP A 100 -6.06 14.01 3.48
N PHE A 101 -4.83 13.89 2.95
CA PHE A 101 -3.98 12.74 3.24
C PHE A 101 -3.56 12.67 4.71
N ASP A 102 -3.45 13.81 5.39
CA ASP A 102 -3.12 13.85 6.81
C ASP A 102 -4.25 13.29 7.68
N ALA A 103 -5.50 13.63 7.36
CA ALA A 103 -6.66 13.03 8.01
C ALA A 103 -6.76 11.52 7.75
N ALA A 104 -6.33 11.03 6.57
CA ALA A 104 -6.23 9.60 6.31
C ALA A 104 -5.19 8.91 7.20
N ARG A 105 -4.00 9.53 7.36
CA ARG A 105 -2.87 8.96 8.11
C ARG A 105 -3.03 9.05 9.63
N ALA A 106 -3.72 10.06 10.14
CA ALA A 106 -3.79 10.35 11.58
C ALA A 106 -4.19 9.15 12.46
N PRO A 107 -5.26 8.38 12.17
CA PRO A 107 -5.64 7.22 12.99
C PRO A 107 -4.58 6.10 12.95
N VAL A 108 -3.91 5.91 11.82
CA VAL A 108 -2.84 4.91 11.68
C VAL A 108 -1.60 5.36 12.43
N ALA A 109 -1.24 6.64 12.37
CA ALA A 109 -0.12 7.20 13.13
C ALA A 109 -0.31 7.03 14.64
N ALA A 110 -1.52 7.31 15.15
CA ALA A 110 -1.85 7.12 16.56
C ALA A 110 -1.71 5.65 16.98
N ARG A 111 -2.30 4.72 16.22
CA ARG A 111 -2.18 3.28 16.47
C ARG A 111 -0.75 2.78 16.37
N ALA A 112 0.01 3.21 15.38
CA ALA A 112 1.43 2.85 15.25
C ALA A 112 2.26 3.33 16.44
N ALA A 113 1.98 4.53 16.96
CA ALA A 113 2.64 5.04 18.16
C ALA A 113 2.35 4.19 19.40
N GLU A 114 1.12 3.70 19.56
CA GLU A 114 0.70 2.78 20.63
C GLU A 114 1.38 1.41 20.48
N HIS A 115 1.39 0.84 19.27
CA HIS A 115 2.07 -0.43 18.96
C HIS A 115 3.57 -0.36 19.26
N TRP A 116 4.21 0.73 18.84
CA TRP A 116 5.63 0.93 19.14
C TRP A 116 5.89 0.94 20.65
N ARG A 117 5.10 1.66 21.41
CA ARG A 117 5.23 1.73 22.87
C ARG A 117 5.03 0.35 23.50
N ALA A 118 3.94 -0.35 23.16
CA ALA A 118 3.65 -1.69 23.68
C ALA A 118 4.79 -2.69 23.36
N TRP A 119 5.36 -2.61 22.15
CA TRP A 119 6.53 -3.42 21.78
C TRP A 119 7.76 -3.10 22.64
N GLN A 120 8.07 -1.82 22.88
CA GLN A 120 9.19 -1.44 23.73
C GLN A 120 9.00 -1.95 25.16
N GLU A 121 7.86 -1.72 25.76
CA GLU A 121 7.50 -2.22 27.10
C GLU A 121 7.62 -3.75 27.19
N PHE A 122 7.13 -4.46 26.15
CA PHE A 122 7.24 -5.92 26.09
C PHE A 122 8.71 -6.39 26.04
N THR A 123 9.55 -5.74 25.24
CA THR A 123 10.94 -6.16 25.08
C THR A 123 11.83 -5.93 26.30
N GLU A 124 11.45 -5.03 27.22
CA GLU A 124 12.22 -4.75 28.46
C GLU A 124 12.40 -5.99 29.34
N GLY A 125 11.48 -6.96 29.26
CA GLY A 125 11.53 -8.20 30.04
C GLY A 125 12.49 -9.29 29.48
N PHE A 126 13.16 -9.04 28.34
CA PHE A 126 13.92 -10.08 27.63
C PHE A 126 15.35 -9.63 27.32
N PRO A 127 16.30 -10.58 27.20
CA PRO A 127 17.60 -10.27 26.64
C PRO A 127 17.46 -9.83 25.17
N PRO A 128 18.38 -8.96 24.67
CA PRO A 128 18.38 -8.55 23.28
C PRO A 128 18.37 -9.74 22.33
N ALA A 129 17.43 -9.77 21.39
CA ALA A 129 17.35 -10.80 20.36
C ALA A 129 18.19 -10.41 19.12
N VAL A 130 18.76 -11.42 18.47
CA VAL A 130 19.54 -11.28 17.25
C VAL A 130 18.59 -11.30 16.06
N PRO A 131 18.68 -10.33 15.11
CA PRO A 131 17.85 -10.30 13.92
C PRO A 131 18.02 -11.54 13.02
N PHE A 132 16.97 -11.93 12.30
CA PHE A 132 16.98 -13.09 11.41
C PHE A 132 18.06 -13.01 10.34
N ASP A 133 18.35 -11.80 9.82
CA ASP A 133 19.38 -11.58 8.80
C ASP A 133 20.76 -12.09 9.19
N VAL A 134 21.11 -12.05 10.48
CA VAL A 134 22.38 -12.58 10.98
C VAL A 134 22.45 -14.10 10.83
N PHE A 135 21.35 -14.79 11.15
CA PHE A 135 21.26 -16.24 10.98
C PHE A 135 21.18 -16.63 9.51
N ALA A 136 20.46 -15.87 8.70
CA ALA A 136 20.33 -16.08 7.26
C ALA A 136 21.68 -15.90 6.55
N GLU A 137 22.47 -14.88 6.96
CA GLU A 137 23.82 -14.67 6.41
C GLU A 137 24.74 -15.83 6.74
N ARG A 138 24.73 -16.32 7.99
CA ARG A 138 25.49 -17.50 8.38
C ARG A 138 25.11 -18.73 7.55
N ALA A 139 23.80 -18.93 7.29
CA ALA A 139 23.32 -20.04 6.46
C ALA A 139 23.79 -19.90 5.00
N ARG A 140 23.88 -18.69 4.46
CA ARG A 140 24.42 -18.44 3.11
C ARG A 140 25.91 -18.75 3.00
N GLN A 141 26.66 -18.48 4.06
CA GLN A 141 28.11 -18.74 4.11
C GLN A 141 28.48 -20.21 4.32
N ASP A 142 27.64 -20.99 5.02
CA ASP A 142 27.88 -22.40 5.31
C ASP A 142 26.57 -23.21 5.27
N LEU A 143 26.02 -23.39 4.08
CA LEU A 143 24.76 -24.12 3.91
C LEU A 143 24.83 -25.57 4.36
N ALA A 144 25.99 -26.22 4.30
CA ALA A 144 26.20 -27.60 4.71
C ALA A 144 26.24 -27.76 6.23
N GLY A 145 26.99 -26.87 6.92
CA GLY A 145 27.13 -26.93 8.38
C GLY A 145 26.02 -26.17 9.13
N TYR A 146 25.41 -25.17 8.47
CA TYR A 146 24.37 -24.34 9.06
C TYR A 146 23.21 -24.11 8.07
N PRO A 147 22.35 -25.14 7.84
CA PRO A 147 21.26 -25.04 6.89
C PRO A 147 20.19 -24.03 7.32
N VAL A 148 19.41 -23.51 6.36
CA VAL A 148 18.34 -22.52 6.58
C VAL A 148 17.33 -22.97 7.65
N ALA A 149 17.04 -24.26 7.72
CA ALA A 149 16.15 -24.82 8.77
C ALA A 149 16.72 -24.59 10.17
N ARG A 150 18.05 -24.72 10.35
CA ARG A 150 18.72 -24.42 11.62
C ARG A 150 18.72 -22.92 11.92
N ALA A 151 18.98 -22.08 10.92
CA ALA A 151 18.90 -20.63 11.06
C ALA A 151 17.53 -20.19 11.57
N ARG A 152 16.45 -20.76 11.01
CA ARG A 152 15.08 -20.51 11.48
C ARG A 152 14.85 -21.01 12.91
N ALA A 153 15.30 -22.23 13.22
CA ALA A 153 15.15 -22.78 14.56
C ALA A 153 15.88 -21.94 15.62
N ASP A 154 17.11 -21.52 15.34
CA ASP A 154 17.91 -20.68 16.24
C ASP A 154 17.26 -19.29 16.41
N TYR A 155 16.71 -18.70 15.35
CA TYR A 155 15.97 -17.44 15.44
C TYR A 155 14.70 -17.56 16.29
N TYR A 156 13.82 -18.51 15.97
CA TYR A 156 12.55 -18.69 16.69
C TYR A 156 12.73 -19.25 18.11
N GLY A 157 13.85 -19.87 18.42
CA GLY A 157 14.20 -20.35 19.76
C GLY A 157 14.70 -19.26 20.72
N GLN A 158 14.89 -18.03 20.27
CA GLN A 158 15.26 -16.92 21.14
C GLN A 158 14.12 -16.57 22.11
N PRO A 159 14.39 -16.30 23.42
CA PRO A 159 13.36 -16.05 24.41
C PRO A 159 12.34 -14.97 24.03
N LEU A 160 12.83 -13.81 23.53
CA LEU A 160 11.96 -12.72 23.07
C LEU A 160 11.04 -13.17 21.92
N ILE A 161 11.60 -13.87 20.91
CA ILE A 161 10.85 -14.27 19.72
C ILE A 161 9.81 -15.33 20.06
N THR A 162 10.18 -16.31 20.90
CA THR A 162 9.24 -17.33 21.41
C THR A 162 8.10 -16.66 22.17
N ALA A 163 8.40 -15.78 23.13
CA ALA A 163 7.40 -15.09 23.91
C ALA A 163 6.50 -14.19 23.05
N ALA A 164 7.05 -13.50 22.04
CA ALA A 164 6.29 -12.67 21.11
C ALA A 164 5.28 -13.49 20.29
N ASN A 165 5.67 -14.70 19.85
CA ASN A 165 4.79 -15.59 19.10
C ASN A 165 3.68 -16.21 19.95
N ASP A 166 3.92 -16.38 21.27
CA ASP A 166 2.96 -16.95 22.21
C ASP A 166 2.06 -15.89 22.85
N SER A 167 2.44 -14.62 22.80
CA SER A 167 1.66 -13.51 23.38
C SER A 167 0.50 -13.13 22.47
N ALA A 168 -0.73 -13.24 22.96
CA ALA A 168 -1.93 -12.79 22.24
C ALA A 168 -1.93 -11.26 22.01
N GLU A 169 -1.34 -10.48 22.93
CA GLU A 169 -1.19 -9.04 22.83
C GLU A 169 -0.25 -8.67 21.69
N VAL A 170 0.96 -9.25 21.67
CA VAL A 170 1.95 -8.99 20.63
C VAL A 170 1.49 -9.52 19.29
N CYS A 171 0.82 -10.68 19.22
CA CYS A 171 0.22 -11.20 17.99
C CYS A 171 -0.86 -10.28 17.42
N GLY A 172 -1.49 -9.44 18.23
CA GLY A 172 -2.41 -8.38 17.78
C GLY A 172 -1.72 -7.18 17.15
N LEU A 173 -0.42 -6.96 17.44
CA LEU A 173 0.36 -5.83 16.92
C LEU A 173 0.93 -6.09 15.51
N PHE A 174 1.11 -7.36 15.14
CA PHE A 174 1.65 -7.75 13.84
C PHE A 174 1.20 -9.18 13.45
N PRO A 175 1.13 -9.52 12.14
CA PRO A 175 0.80 -10.88 11.71
C PRO A 175 1.83 -11.90 12.22
N ARG A 176 1.39 -13.08 12.64
CA ARG A 176 2.24 -14.16 13.20
C ARG A 176 3.41 -14.61 12.30
N LEU A 177 3.28 -14.42 10.98
CA LEU A 177 4.32 -14.77 10.01
C LEU A 177 5.34 -13.66 9.77
N THR A 178 5.19 -12.51 10.42
CA THR A 178 6.10 -11.37 10.27
C THR A 178 7.20 -11.46 11.32
N ASP A 179 8.44 -11.21 10.93
CA ASP A 179 9.57 -11.06 11.85
C ASP A 179 9.36 -9.81 12.72
N PRO A 180 9.13 -9.95 14.04
CA PRO A 180 8.86 -8.81 14.91
C PRO A 180 10.02 -7.83 15.01
N LEU A 181 11.27 -8.30 14.98
CA LEU A 181 12.44 -7.42 15.00
C LEU A 181 12.56 -6.62 13.72
N HIS A 182 12.23 -7.23 12.59
CA HIS A 182 12.17 -6.53 11.31
C HIS A 182 11.00 -5.53 11.25
N HIS A 183 9.84 -5.92 11.76
CA HIS A 183 8.65 -5.07 11.77
C HIS A 183 8.88 -3.79 12.60
N PHE A 184 9.39 -3.94 13.82
CA PHE A 184 9.68 -2.83 14.73
C PHE A 184 11.09 -2.26 14.60
N ARG A 185 11.79 -2.47 13.48
CA ARG A 185 13.14 -1.94 13.27
C ARG A 185 13.18 -0.43 13.19
N GLY A 186 14.32 0.15 13.57
CA GLY A 186 14.60 1.58 13.49
C GLY A 186 14.06 2.37 14.68
N THR A 187 13.82 3.65 14.48
CA THR A 187 13.27 4.56 15.48
C THR A 187 11.74 4.56 15.46
N ARG A 188 11.13 5.09 16.52
CA ARG A 188 9.67 5.32 16.59
C ARG A 188 9.15 6.13 15.39
N ALA A 189 9.88 7.17 15.01
CA ALA A 189 9.49 8.03 13.88
C ALA A 189 9.52 7.28 12.55
N GLU A 190 10.54 6.46 12.31
CA GLU A 190 10.64 5.62 11.12
C GLU A 190 9.56 4.54 11.08
N PHE A 191 9.25 3.93 12.21
CA PHE A 191 8.17 2.96 12.30
C PHE A 191 6.82 3.60 11.93
N ILE A 192 6.46 4.73 12.57
CA ILE A 192 5.22 5.44 12.28
C ILE A 192 5.16 5.85 10.79
N ARG A 193 6.26 6.34 10.23
CA ARG A 193 6.33 6.71 8.82
C ARG A 193 6.07 5.52 7.89
N ARG A 194 6.62 4.34 8.18
CA ARG A 194 6.36 3.12 7.38
C ARG A 194 4.90 2.68 7.44
N GLU A 195 4.29 2.73 8.62
CA GLU A 195 2.88 2.36 8.80
C GLU A 195 1.95 3.35 8.08
N THR A 196 2.21 4.64 8.19
CA THR A 196 1.39 5.70 7.57
C THR A 196 1.56 5.77 6.06
N ALA A 197 2.73 5.42 5.53
CA ALA A 197 2.98 5.40 4.09
C ALA A 197 2.10 4.40 3.32
N GLN A 198 1.51 3.41 4.01
CA GLN A 198 0.62 2.41 3.41
C GLN A 198 -0.83 2.89 3.26
N VAL A 199 -1.17 4.08 3.78
CA VAL A 199 -2.57 4.53 3.93
C VAL A 199 -3.11 5.15 2.64
N VAL A 200 -2.31 5.98 2.01
CA VAL A 200 -2.75 6.76 0.84
C VAL A 200 -2.58 6.00 -0.46
N PRO A 201 -1.39 5.45 -0.79
CA PRO A 201 -1.23 4.65 -2.00
C PRO A 201 -1.96 3.31 -1.89
N THR A 202 -2.36 2.79 -3.03
CA THR A 202 -2.89 1.42 -3.17
C THR A 202 -1.77 0.44 -3.53
N ASN A 203 -2.13 -0.74 -4.03
CA ASN A 203 -1.15 -1.79 -4.38
C ASN A 203 -0.29 -1.42 -5.57
N HIS A 204 -0.85 -0.60 -6.47
CA HIS A 204 -0.22 -0.16 -7.70
C HIS A 204 -0.37 1.35 -7.84
N LEU A 205 0.57 1.97 -8.52
CA LEU A 205 0.57 3.40 -8.82
C LEU A 205 0.80 3.62 -10.31
N LEU A 206 -0.10 4.35 -10.97
CA LEU A 206 0.11 4.90 -12.30
C LEU A 206 0.45 6.37 -12.17
N THR A 207 1.69 6.73 -12.50
CA THR A 207 2.24 8.07 -12.33
C THR A 207 1.77 9.05 -13.41
N LEU A 208 2.00 10.36 -13.23
CA LEU A 208 1.67 11.39 -14.23
C LEU A 208 2.40 11.22 -15.58
N ASP A 209 3.59 10.65 -15.54
CA ASP A 209 4.38 10.36 -16.74
C ASP A 209 4.06 8.98 -17.34
N GLY A 210 3.02 8.34 -16.86
CA GLY A 210 2.47 7.12 -17.41
C GLY A 210 3.24 5.86 -17.02
N GLN A 211 4.01 5.84 -15.94
CA GLN A 211 4.67 4.64 -15.45
C GLN A 211 3.74 3.86 -14.52
N TRP A 212 3.58 2.57 -14.79
CA TRP A 212 2.94 1.62 -13.88
C TRP A 212 3.96 1.07 -12.90
N ILE A 213 3.73 1.27 -11.62
CA ILE A 213 4.60 0.78 -10.55
C ILE A 213 3.84 -0.24 -9.72
N ASP A 214 4.30 -1.48 -9.76
CA ASP A 214 3.76 -2.58 -8.97
C ASP A 214 4.43 -2.60 -7.60
N GLY A 215 3.62 -2.54 -6.55
CA GLY A 215 4.06 -2.63 -5.15
C GLY A 215 4.17 -4.06 -4.64
N THR A 216 3.85 -5.07 -5.44
CA THR A 216 3.91 -6.47 -5.00
C THR A 216 5.35 -6.96 -4.93
N VAL A 217 5.64 -7.76 -3.89
CA VAL A 217 6.91 -8.49 -3.77
C VAL A 217 6.66 -9.92 -4.21
N GLU A 218 7.44 -10.38 -5.19
CA GLU A 218 7.43 -11.77 -5.63
C GLU A 218 8.59 -12.53 -4.99
N ASP A 219 8.29 -13.67 -4.37
CA ASP A 219 9.27 -14.67 -3.96
C ASP A 219 8.92 -16.01 -4.62
N TRP A 220 9.83 -16.54 -5.43
CA TRP A 220 9.66 -17.82 -6.15
C TRP A 220 8.36 -17.87 -6.99
N GLY A 221 7.98 -16.76 -7.64
CA GLY A 221 6.76 -16.64 -8.44
C GLY A 221 5.46 -16.63 -7.63
N ARG A 222 5.53 -16.40 -6.33
CA ARG A 222 4.36 -16.21 -5.44
C ARG A 222 4.36 -14.79 -4.92
N ARG A 223 3.22 -14.11 -5.05
CA ARG A 223 3.00 -12.80 -4.40
C ARG A 223 2.95 -13.00 -2.89
N ILE A 224 3.98 -12.53 -2.16
CA ILE A 224 4.11 -12.74 -0.70
C ILE A 224 3.90 -11.49 0.13
N GLY A 225 3.64 -10.35 -0.50
CA GLY A 225 3.44 -9.09 0.20
C GLY A 225 3.78 -7.89 -0.66
N ARG A 226 3.86 -6.73 -0.01
CA ARG A 226 4.21 -5.47 -0.65
C ARG A 226 5.55 -4.99 -0.14
N SER A 227 6.35 -4.38 -1.03
CA SER A 227 7.58 -3.74 -0.63
C SER A 227 7.28 -2.52 0.25
N GLY A 228 7.88 -2.45 1.44
CA GLY A 228 7.84 -1.25 2.27
C GLY A 228 8.44 -0.03 1.55
N ASP A 229 9.40 -0.26 0.67
CA ASP A 229 10.03 0.79 -0.14
C ASP A 229 9.08 1.34 -1.19
N TYR A 230 8.21 0.49 -1.77
CA TYR A 230 7.15 0.94 -2.67
C TYR A 230 6.21 1.94 -1.98
N HIS A 231 5.70 1.60 -0.79
CA HIS A 231 4.76 2.48 -0.09
C HIS A 231 5.40 3.81 0.31
N LEU A 232 6.65 3.80 0.77
CA LEU A 232 7.39 5.03 1.07
C LEU A 232 7.60 5.89 -0.17
N PHE A 233 7.91 5.27 -1.31
CA PHE A 233 8.04 5.95 -2.59
C PHE A 233 6.69 6.51 -3.05
N ALA A 234 5.65 5.68 -3.11
CA ALA A 234 4.34 6.05 -3.64
C ALA A 234 3.67 7.14 -2.78
N ASP A 235 3.79 7.05 -1.44
CA ASP A 235 3.28 8.06 -0.52
C ASP A 235 4.00 9.40 -0.73
N ALA A 236 5.33 9.40 -0.83
CA ALA A 236 6.11 10.61 -1.10
C ALA A 236 5.81 11.19 -2.50
N TYR A 237 5.59 10.34 -3.51
CA TYR A 237 5.21 10.77 -4.85
C TYR A 237 3.85 11.49 -4.83
N LEU A 238 2.83 10.89 -4.21
CA LEU A 238 1.50 11.47 -4.10
C LEU A 238 1.50 12.78 -3.30
N GLU A 239 2.34 12.88 -2.26
CA GLU A 239 2.49 14.09 -1.46
C GLU A 239 3.05 15.26 -2.26
N ASN A 240 3.98 14.98 -3.17
CA ASN A 240 4.67 16.01 -3.98
C ASN A 240 3.96 16.34 -5.31
N LEU A 241 2.78 15.77 -5.59
CA LEU A 241 2.01 16.12 -6.77
C LEU A 241 1.56 17.56 -6.73
N PRO A 242 1.50 18.27 -7.88
CA PRO A 242 0.82 19.56 -7.98
C PRO A 242 -0.62 19.47 -7.48
N GLY A 243 -1.07 20.51 -6.79
CA GLY A 243 -2.37 20.50 -6.11
C GLY A 243 -3.60 20.35 -7.02
N ASP A 244 -3.47 20.68 -8.29
CA ASP A 244 -4.51 20.59 -9.32
C ASP A 244 -4.49 19.26 -10.10
N CYS A 245 -3.45 18.44 -9.95
CA CYS A 245 -3.43 17.09 -10.49
C CYS A 245 -4.48 16.21 -9.83
N LEU A 246 -5.10 15.33 -10.59
CA LEU A 246 -6.09 14.40 -10.05
C LEU A 246 -5.40 13.14 -9.51
N VAL A 247 -5.89 12.70 -8.36
CA VAL A 247 -5.57 11.39 -7.79
C VAL A 247 -6.87 10.59 -7.70
N VAL A 248 -6.93 9.43 -8.35
CA VAL A 248 -8.15 8.62 -8.45
C VAL A 248 -7.83 7.18 -8.10
N ARG A 249 -8.67 6.55 -7.29
CA ARG A 249 -8.57 5.10 -7.02
C ARG A 249 -9.43 4.32 -7.99
N LEU A 250 -8.84 3.28 -8.54
CA LEU A 250 -9.51 2.31 -9.39
C LEU A 250 -9.43 0.92 -8.77
N ARG A 251 -10.43 0.11 -9.08
CA ARG A 251 -10.33 -1.35 -8.98
C ARG A 251 -10.14 -1.88 -10.38
N PHE A 252 -9.16 -2.76 -10.55
CA PHE A 252 -8.91 -3.45 -11.81
C PHE A 252 -8.89 -4.96 -11.59
N HIS A 253 -9.02 -5.68 -12.68
CA HIS A 253 -8.98 -7.13 -12.75
C HIS A 253 -7.82 -7.53 -13.66
N SER A 254 -7.00 -8.50 -13.21
CA SER A 254 -5.82 -9.03 -13.91
C SER A 254 -5.89 -10.56 -14.01
#